data_f4c5a8067934691c31c763e74034cdb5
#
_entry.id   f4c5a8067934691c31c763e74034cdb5
#
_cell.length_a   1.000
_cell.length_b   1.000
_cell.length_c   1.000
_cell.angle_alpha   90.00
_cell.angle_beta   90.00
_cell.angle_gamma   90.00
#
_symmetry.space_group_name_H-M   'P 1'
#
loop_
_entity.id
_entity.type
_entity.pdbx_description
1 polymer ?
#
loop_
_entity_poly.entity_id
_entity_poly.type
_entity_poly.pdbx_seq_one_letter_code
_entity_poly.pdbx_strand_id
1 'polypeptide(L)'
;MMKIFYSAYTCQGNIGDLLITKYQIEEYAKYAEVFVDCHGMPQYFSKVIFDTNNPNVKDFEKIYGLYYRGKNIFKVLRVLNNGGFGFFCSSPGPRVPLNLPVRSLVLKMLGALIPYVVLNKRIKRYSLGVDLQFERTGFFYWINRWYFGLFDIIGLRSKENLSTYRGVLNNICYIPDMAFLFPYFDEKKYRCNHDKIALSFRNVTEYNVLIDKLKNILRYFNDKEIHVDLIYQVEEDKSFCERLMCDLAENNLSFKEKMVAYSDLEVYENYDMVISNRLHVLLIGAMNGAIPYGLISHDKKEKKIADVFSSVFSCKLFSYVENSSSAVIATLFCERDSVRSQIYKNVCVQRNYCERLIERLFN
;
A
#
# COMPACT_ATOMS: atom_id res chain seq x y z
N MET A 1 -12.12 16.80 -22.00
CA MET A 1 -11.90 15.90 -20.87
C MET A 1 -10.79 16.49 -20.00
N MET A 2 -10.93 16.41 -18.69
CA MET A 2 -9.93 16.89 -17.73
C MET A 2 -8.65 16.06 -17.83
N LYS A 3 -7.49 16.68 -17.55
CA LYS A 3 -6.19 16.01 -17.59
C LYS A 3 -5.53 15.99 -16.21
N ILE A 4 -5.00 14.83 -15.85
CA ILE A 4 -4.22 14.61 -14.63
C ILE A 4 -2.78 14.30 -15.04
N PHE A 5 -1.82 15.00 -14.47
CA PHE A 5 -0.43 14.56 -14.47
C PHE A 5 -0.18 13.72 -13.22
N TYR A 6 0.34 12.52 -13.41
CA TYR A 6 0.59 11.57 -12.33
C TYR A 6 2.06 11.16 -12.28
N SER A 7 2.73 11.52 -11.21
CA SER A 7 4.11 11.09 -10.95
C SER A 7 4.11 9.74 -10.23
N ALA A 8 4.45 8.67 -10.95
CA ALA A 8 4.40 7.28 -10.47
C ALA A 8 5.66 6.86 -9.69
N TYR A 9 6.36 7.81 -9.08
CA TYR A 9 7.57 7.50 -8.34
C TYR A 9 7.26 6.93 -6.95
N THR A 10 7.63 5.66 -6.74
CA THR A 10 7.43 4.92 -5.48
C THR A 10 8.61 4.00 -5.19
N CYS A 11 8.52 3.16 -4.15
CA CYS A 11 9.57 2.24 -3.77
C CYS A 11 9.79 1.18 -4.86
N GLN A 12 10.99 1.10 -5.41
CA GLN A 12 11.36 0.12 -6.42
C GLN A 12 11.41 -1.29 -5.80
N GLY A 13 10.96 -2.31 -6.52
CA GLY A 13 10.98 -3.69 -6.05
C GLY A 13 9.81 -4.11 -5.14
N ASN A 14 8.92 -3.18 -4.76
CA ASN A 14 7.76 -3.48 -3.93
C ASN A 14 6.48 -3.61 -4.78
N ILE A 15 6.01 -4.84 -4.96
CA ILE A 15 4.79 -5.15 -5.73
C ILE A 15 3.56 -4.47 -5.11
N GLY A 16 3.50 -4.37 -3.78
CA GLY A 16 2.41 -3.68 -3.11
C GLY A 16 2.31 -2.21 -3.51
N ASP A 17 3.44 -1.50 -3.60
CA ASP A 17 3.46 -0.09 -4.03
C ASP A 17 3.12 0.06 -5.52
N LEU A 18 3.52 -0.89 -6.36
CA LEU A 18 3.12 -0.96 -7.76
C LEU A 18 1.59 -1.12 -7.88
N LEU A 19 1.03 -2.04 -7.13
CA LEU A 19 -0.38 -2.39 -7.13
C LEU A 19 -1.26 -1.19 -6.73
N ILE A 20 -0.98 -0.56 -5.60
CA ILE A 20 -1.76 0.60 -5.15
C ILE A 20 -1.61 1.80 -6.09
N THR A 21 -0.45 1.95 -6.76
CA THR A 21 -0.23 2.98 -7.78
C THR A 21 -1.08 2.70 -9.02
N LYS A 22 -1.07 1.46 -9.53
CA LYS A 22 -1.87 1.06 -10.71
C LYS A 22 -3.36 1.27 -10.47
N TYR A 23 -3.88 0.78 -9.35
CA TYR A 23 -5.32 0.90 -9.06
C TYR A 23 -5.76 2.35 -8.88
N GLN A 24 -4.91 3.18 -8.27
CA GLN A 24 -5.20 4.60 -8.17
C GLN A 24 -5.25 5.26 -9.56
N ILE A 25 -4.33 4.93 -10.45
CA ILE A 25 -4.31 5.44 -11.83
C ILE A 25 -5.57 4.99 -12.59
N GLU A 26 -5.94 3.73 -12.50
CA GLU A 26 -7.13 3.18 -13.15
C GLU A 26 -8.41 3.83 -12.64
N GLU A 27 -8.49 4.09 -11.32
CA GLU A 27 -9.64 4.79 -10.74
C GLU A 27 -9.73 6.24 -11.26
N TYR A 28 -8.60 6.95 -11.31
CA TYR A 28 -8.56 8.32 -11.84
C TYR A 28 -8.94 8.37 -13.32
N ALA A 29 -8.57 7.33 -14.08
CA ALA A 29 -8.85 7.24 -15.51
C ALA A 29 -10.35 7.06 -15.85
N LYS A 30 -11.20 6.80 -14.86
CA LYS A 30 -12.66 6.83 -15.01
C LYS A 30 -13.19 8.26 -15.20
N TYR A 31 -12.47 9.26 -14.65
CA TYR A 31 -12.93 10.66 -14.59
C TYR A 31 -12.11 11.59 -15.49
N ALA A 32 -10.90 11.22 -15.87
CA ALA A 32 -9.95 12.09 -16.57
C ALA A 32 -8.97 11.33 -17.46
N GLU A 33 -8.28 12.02 -18.38
CA GLU A 33 -7.07 11.50 -19.01
C GLU A 33 -5.90 11.58 -18.02
N VAL A 34 -5.28 10.43 -17.71
CA VAL A 34 -4.18 10.34 -16.74
C VAL A 34 -2.86 10.17 -17.50
N PHE A 35 -2.04 11.19 -17.48
CA PHE A 35 -0.70 11.21 -18.07
C PHE A 35 0.31 10.78 -17.01
N VAL A 36 0.80 9.55 -17.12
CA VAL A 36 1.66 8.94 -16.10
C VAL A 36 3.13 9.10 -16.48
N ASP A 37 3.91 9.64 -15.55
CA ASP A 37 5.37 9.68 -15.62
C ASP A 37 5.95 8.55 -14.76
N CYS A 38 6.49 7.52 -15.42
CA CYS A 38 7.17 6.38 -14.80
C CYS A 38 8.71 6.50 -14.87
N HIS A 39 9.24 7.67 -15.19
CA HIS A 39 10.69 7.83 -15.37
C HIS A 39 11.47 7.44 -14.10
N GLY A 40 12.51 6.62 -14.29
CA GLY A 40 13.34 6.09 -13.20
C GLY A 40 12.72 4.93 -12.42
N MET A 41 11.56 4.43 -12.84
CA MET A 41 11.00 3.17 -12.34
C MET A 41 11.54 1.98 -13.14
N PRO A 42 11.62 0.77 -12.55
CA PRO A 42 11.99 -0.43 -13.30
C PRO A 42 11.06 -0.68 -14.49
N GLN A 43 11.60 -1.29 -15.55
CA GLN A 43 10.82 -1.54 -16.77
C GLN A 43 9.56 -2.40 -16.54
N TYR A 44 9.63 -3.37 -15.61
CA TYR A 44 8.45 -4.19 -15.28
C TYR A 44 7.33 -3.34 -14.66
N PHE A 45 7.68 -2.29 -13.88
CA PHE A 45 6.71 -1.39 -13.27
C PHE A 45 5.92 -0.62 -14.35
N SER A 46 6.63 0.02 -15.28
CA SER A 46 5.98 0.74 -16.38
C SER A 46 5.17 -0.18 -17.27
N LYS A 47 5.66 -1.41 -17.55
CA LYS A 47 4.86 -2.41 -18.29
C LYS A 47 3.53 -2.68 -17.58
N VAL A 48 3.53 -2.95 -16.29
CA VAL A 48 2.30 -3.21 -15.52
C VAL A 48 1.37 -1.99 -15.52
N ILE A 49 1.90 -0.77 -15.31
CA ILE A 49 1.08 0.45 -15.31
C ILE A 49 0.39 0.66 -16.65
N PHE A 50 1.09 0.46 -17.78
CA PHE A 50 0.55 0.68 -19.12
C PHE A 50 -0.11 -0.57 -19.73
N ASP A 51 -0.07 -1.71 -19.05
CA ASP A 51 -0.85 -2.90 -19.40
C ASP A 51 -2.31 -2.70 -18.93
N THR A 52 -3.04 -1.91 -19.68
CA THR A 52 -4.43 -1.55 -19.42
C THR A 52 -5.18 -1.33 -20.73
N ASN A 53 -6.43 -1.76 -20.77
CA ASN A 53 -7.35 -1.49 -21.88
C ASN A 53 -7.98 -0.09 -21.78
N ASN A 54 -7.62 0.71 -20.76
CA ASN A 54 -8.20 2.03 -20.57
C ASN A 54 -7.46 3.08 -21.42
N PRO A 55 -8.09 3.65 -22.47
CA PRO A 55 -7.45 4.62 -23.37
C PRO A 55 -7.13 5.95 -22.67
N ASN A 56 -7.67 6.18 -21.48
CA ASN A 56 -7.40 7.38 -20.71
C ASN A 56 -6.08 7.31 -19.92
N VAL A 57 -5.42 6.14 -19.82
CA VAL A 57 -4.08 6.02 -19.23
C VAL A 57 -3.03 6.21 -20.32
N LYS A 58 -2.22 7.24 -20.18
CA LYS A 58 -1.27 7.68 -21.21
C LYS A 58 0.14 7.81 -20.64
N ASP A 59 1.13 7.38 -21.39
CA ASP A 59 2.54 7.55 -21.07
C ASP A 59 2.97 8.99 -21.36
N PHE A 60 3.30 9.74 -20.31
CA PHE A 60 3.69 11.14 -20.43
C PHE A 60 5.01 11.32 -21.19
N GLU A 61 6.01 10.48 -20.88
CA GLU A 61 7.33 10.54 -21.53
C GLU A 61 7.23 10.21 -23.01
N LYS A 62 6.44 9.20 -23.37
CA LYS A 62 6.22 8.82 -24.76
C LYS A 62 5.53 9.90 -25.60
N ILE A 63 4.59 10.65 -24.98
CA ILE A 63 3.82 11.69 -25.69
C ILE A 63 4.58 13.00 -25.82
N TYR A 64 5.27 13.44 -24.74
CA TYR A 64 5.89 14.76 -24.70
C TYR A 64 7.42 14.73 -24.85
N GLY A 65 8.06 13.55 -24.82
CA GLY A 65 9.53 13.42 -24.79
C GLY A 65 10.17 13.99 -23.54
N LEU A 66 9.40 14.12 -22.44
CA LEU A 66 9.78 14.78 -21.20
C LEU A 66 9.44 13.91 -19.98
N TYR A 67 10.20 14.08 -18.91
CA TYR A 67 9.96 13.44 -17.62
C TYR A 67 10.17 14.43 -16.47
N TYR A 68 9.46 14.21 -15.36
CA TYR A 68 9.43 15.13 -14.22
C TYR A 68 10.64 14.95 -13.30
N ARG A 69 11.86 15.20 -13.83
CA ARG A 69 13.10 15.14 -13.05
C ARG A 69 14.21 15.99 -13.67
N GLY A 70 15.17 16.40 -12.80
CA GLY A 70 16.37 17.10 -13.20
C GLY A 70 16.09 18.36 -14.01
N LYS A 71 16.81 18.54 -15.10
CA LYS A 71 16.73 19.73 -15.97
C LYS A 71 15.38 19.86 -16.69
N ASN A 72 14.61 18.80 -16.79
CA ASN A 72 13.34 18.80 -17.50
C ASN A 72 12.16 19.35 -16.69
N ILE A 73 12.33 19.53 -15.37
CA ILE A 73 11.23 19.94 -14.49
C ILE A 73 10.50 21.20 -14.97
N PHE A 74 11.24 22.25 -15.38
CA PHE A 74 10.63 23.48 -15.88
C PHE A 74 9.90 23.29 -17.22
N LYS A 75 10.42 22.44 -18.11
CA LYS A 75 9.75 22.11 -19.38
C LYS A 75 8.45 21.36 -19.12
N VAL A 76 8.47 20.39 -18.21
CA VAL A 76 7.27 19.66 -17.78
C VAL A 76 6.23 20.62 -17.20
N LEU A 77 6.63 21.47 -16.24
CA LEU A 77 5.70 22.44 -15.62
C LEU A 77 5.11 23.41 -16.64
N ARG A 78 5.88 23.81 -17.68
CA ARG A 78 5.36 24.62 -18.79
C ARG A 78 4.30 23.85 -19.62
N VAL A 79 4.55 22.56 -19.89
CA VAL A 79 3.58 21.69 -20.56
C VAL A 79 2.31 21.56 -19.73
N LEU A 80 2.43 21.36 -18.40
CA LEU A 80 1.26 21.26 -17.52
C LEU A 80 0.44 22.55 -17.51
N ASN A 81 1.10 23.72 -17.42
CA ASN A 81 0.42 25.02 -17.42
C ASN A 81 -0.34 25.32 -18.71
N ASN A 82 0.20 24.90 -19.86
CA ASN A 82 -0.36 25.23 -21.19
C ASN A 82 -1.21 24.09 -21.76
N GLY A 83 -1.08 22.87 -21.24
CA GLY A 83 -1.68 21.65 -21.79
C GLY A 83 -3.09 21.34 -21.29
N GLY A 84 -3.71 22.21 -20.49
CA GLY A 84 -5.06 22.01 -19.96
C GLY A 84 -5.11 20.98 -18.80
N PHE A 85 -4.01 20.80 -18.08
CA PHE A 85 -3.99 19.97 -16.89
C PHE A 85 -4.71 20.67 -15.73
N GLY A 86 -5.55 19.91 -15.02
CA GLY A 86 -6.26 20.36 -13.82
C GLY A 86 -5.63 19.87 -12.53
N PHE A 87 -4.89 18.76 -12.60
CA PHE A 87 -4.34 18.11 -11.41
C PHE A 87 -2.90 17.62 -11.60
N PHE A 88 -2.15 17.72 -10.51
CA PHE A 88 -0.83 17.11 -10.31
C PHE A 88 -0.94 16.13 -9.15
N CYS A 89 -0.87 14.84 -9.44
CA CYS A 89 -1.00 13.76 -8.47
C CYS A 89 0.30 13.00 -8.29
N SER A 90 0.44 12.30 -7.17
CA SER A 90 1.61 11.48 -6.87
C SER A 90 1.20 10.12 -6.32
N SER A 91 2.07 9.11 -6.51
CA SER A 91 1.87 7.75 -6.00
C SER A 91 1.50 7.72 -4.51
N PRO A 92 0.67 6.75 -4.09
CA PRO A 92 0.39 6.48 -2.67
C PRO A 92 1.63 5.91 -1.96
N GLY A 93 1.52 5.68 -0.66
CA GLY A 93 2.56 5.05 0.15
C GLY A 93 3.15 5.98 1.22
N PRO A 94 4.15 5.54 1.97
CA PRO A 94 4.71 6.30 3.07
C PRO A 94 5.43 7.56 2.56
N ARG A 95 5.18 8.70 3.21
CA ARG A 95 5.93 9.94 3.01
C ARG A 95 6.98 10.05 4.09
N VAL A 96 8.22 9.77 3.71
CA VAL A 96 9.38 9.84 4.62
C VAL A 96 9.57 11.27 5.09
N PRO A 97 9.80 11.50 6.41
CA PRO A 97 10.10 12.82 6.94
C PRO A 97 11.37 13.40 6.30
N LEU A 98 11.43 14.72 6.26
CA LEU A 98 12.56 15.45 5.72
C LEU A 98 13.74 15.52 6.71
N ASN A 99 13.98 14.48 7.52
CA ASN A 99 15.17 14.29 8.35
C ASN A 99 16.36 13.86 7.50
N LEU A 100 16.86 14.76 6.67
CA LEU A 100 17.89 14.47 5.68
C LEU A 100 19.10 15.37 5.91
N PRO A 101 20.29 14.97 5.45
CA PRO A 101 21.42 15.87 5.35
C PRO A 101 21.02 17.16 4.63
N VAL A 102 21.52 18.30 5.09
CA VAL A 102 21.10 19.65 4.65
C VAL A 102 21.01 19.77 3.12
N ARG A 103 21.99 19.25 2.39
CA ARG A 103 21.99 19.26 0.91
C ARG A 103 20.78 18.54 0.31
N SER A 104 20.47 17.35 0.81
CA SER A 104 19.33 16.56 0.34
C SER A 104 18.01 17.18 0.74
N LEU A 105 17.95 17.80 1.92
CA LEU A 105 16.80 18.56 2.40
C LEU A 105 16.52 19.76 1.47
N VAL A 106 17.52 20.59 1.18
CA VAL A 106 17.39 21.75 0.28
C VAL A 106 16.90 21.31 -1.10
N LEU A 107 17.46 20.24 -1.68
CA LEU A 107 17.03 19.72 -2.98
C LEU A 107 15.57 19.24 -2.96
N LYS A 108 15.15 18.57 -1.90
CA LYS A 108 13.73 18.14 -1.76
C LYS A 108 12.80 19.34 -1.57
N MET A 109 13.21 20.33 -0.78
CA MET A 109 12.42 21.55 -0.59
C MET A 109 12.28 22.34 -1.90
N LEU A 110 13.36 22.49 -2.66
CA LEU A 110 13.31 23.12 -4.00
C LEU A 110 12.43 22.30 -4.96
N GLY A 111 12.55 20.97 -4.95
CA GLY A 111 11.72 20.07 -5.77
C GLY A 111 10.23 20.19 -5.48
N ALA A 112 9.84 20.59 -4.27
CA ALA A 112 8.44 20.85 -3.91
C ALA A 112 8.02 22.29 -4.15
N LEU A 113 8.91 23.25 -3.88
CA LEU A 113 8.63 24.68 -4.03
C LEU A 113 8.49 25.06 -5.50
N ILE A 114 9.35 24.54 -6.37
CA ILE A 114 9.33 24.86 -7.81
C ILE A 114 7.95 24.57 -8.42
N PRO A 115 7.35 23.37 -8.29
CA PRO A 115 6.00 23.13 -8.76
C PRO A 115 4.96 24.07 -8.11
N TYR A 116 5.09 24.31 -6.81
CA TYR A 116 4.19 25.21 -6.09
C TYR A 116 4.16 26.62 -6.65
N VAL A 117 5.33 27.17 -6.99
CA VAL A 117 5.47 28.54 -7.49
C VAL A 117 5.16 28.63 -8.98
N VAL A 118 5.59 27.62 -9.76
CA VAL A 118 5.53 27.65 -11.24
C VAL A 118 4.22 27.16 -11.80
N LEU A 119 3.57 26.17 -11.15
CA LEU A 119 2.28 25.70 -11.61
C LEU A 119 1.19 26.77 -11.44
N ASN A 120 0.35 26.86 -12.46
CA ASN A 120 -0.86 27.69 -12.39
C ASN A 120 -1.68 27.28 -11.15
N LYS A 121 -2.19 28.25 -10.38
CA LYS A 121 -3.05 28.03 -9.21
C LYS A 121 -4.31 27.21 -9.51
N ARG A 122 -4.69 27.08 -10.78
CA ARG A 122 -5.80 26.22 -11.23
C ARG A 122 -5.43 24.74 -11.20
N ILE A 123 -4.13 24.37 -11.22
CA ILE A 123 -3.66 22.98 -11.15
C ILE A 123 -3.59 22.57 -9.69
N LYS A 124 -4.50 21.69 -9.27
CA LYS A 124 -4.57 21.18 -7.90
C LYS A 124 -3.53 20.06 -7.67
N ARG A 125 -2.92 20.04 -6.49
CA ARG A 125 -1.87 19.06 -6.12
C ARG A 125 -2.39 18.12 -5.07
N TYR A 126 -2.57 16.86 -5.46
CA TYR A 126 -3.12 15.82 -4.60
C TYR A 126 -2.09 14.74 -4.30
N SER A 127 -2.07 14.29 -3.05
CA SER A 127 -1.30 13.14 -2.58
C SER A 127 -2.21 12.23 -1.77
N LEU A 128 -2.81 11.22 -2.41
CA LEU A 128 -3.82 10.37 -1.79
C LEU A 128 -3.27 8.97 -1.44
N GLY A 129 -3.80 8.35 -0.38
CA GLY A 129 -3.40 7.03 0.07
C GLY A 129 -2.01 7.00 0.74
N VAL A 130 -1.64 8.06 1.44
CA VAL A 130 -0.31 8.21 2.04
C VAL A 130 -0.33 8.05 3.56
N ASP A 131 0.84 7.73 4.15
CA ASP A 131 1.11 7.87 5.58
C ASP A 131 2.11 8.99 5.80
N LEU A 132 1.81 9.88 6.73
CA LEU A 132 2.75 10.86 7.23
C LEU A 132 3.50 10.29 8.43
N GLN A 133 4.83 10.49 8.45
CA GLN A 133 5.72 9.96 9.49
C GLN A 133 6.74 11.03 9.89
N PHE A 134 6.28 12.13 10.49
CA PHE A 134 7.20 13.15 11.00
C PHE A 134 6.87 13.51 12.45
N GLU A 135 7.90 13.91 13.17
CA GLU A 135 7.79 14.36 14.56
C GLU A 135 6.97 15.66 14.65
N ARG A 136 6.26 15.84 15.76
CA ARG A 136 5.37 16.99 15.99
C ARG A 136 6.07 18.15 16.69
N THR A 137 7.38 18.07 16.87
CA THR A 137 8.20 19.09 17.55
C THR A 137 9.54 19.29 16.83
N GLY A 138 10.25 20.36 17.19
CA GLY A 138 11.57 20.64 16.67
C GLY A 138 11.61 21.31 15.28
N PHE A 139 12.82 21.55 14.78
CA PHE A 139 13.06 22.24 13.51
C PHE A 139 12.42 21.52 12.31
N PHE A 140 12.57 20.19 12.25
CA PHE A 140 12.00 19.41 11.15
C PHE A 140 10.47 19.37 11.14
N TYR A 141 9.82 19.60 12.28
CA TYR A 141 8.36 19.77 12.34
C TYR A 141 7.89 20.93 11.44
N TRP A 142 8.51 22.10 11.58
CA TRP A 142 8.13 23.28 10.80
C TRP A 142 8.38 23.09 9.30
N ILE A 143 9.48 22.44 8.93
CA ILE A 143 9.82 22.13 7.54
C ILE A 143 8.79 21.16 6.95
N ASN A 144 8.46 20.07 7.65
CA ASN A 144 7.49 19.10 7.18
C ASN A 144 6.09 19.71 7.10
N ARG A 145 5.67 20.48 8.10
CA ARG A 145 4.40 21.20 8.09
C ARG A 145 4.29 22.13 6.88
N TRP A 146 5.32 22.90 6.61
CA TRP A 146 5.39 23.77 5.45
C TRP A 146 5.32 22.96 4.15
N TYR A 147 6.16 21.93 4.01
CA TYR A 147 6.22 21.08 2.83
C TYR A 147 4.85 20.43 2.50
N PHE A 148 4.22 19.80 3.50
CA PHE A 148 2.92 19.17 3.31
C PHE A 148 1.79 20.20 3.15
N GLY A 149 1.95 21.41 3.67
CA GLY A 149 1.05 22.53 3.41
C GLY A 149 1.05 23.03 1.96
N LEU A 150 2.05 22.62 1.14
CA LEU A 150 2.09 22.95 -0.29
C LEU A 150 1.09 22.14 -1.13
N PHE A 151 0.54 21.06 -0.62
CA PHE A 151 -0.49 20.28 -1.31
C PHE A 151 -1.88 20.89 -1.08
N ASP A 152 -2.77 20.76 -2.08
CA ASP A 152 -4.16 21.17 -1.91
C ASP A 152 -4.93 20.13 -1.09
N ILE A 153 -4.66 18.83 -1.30
CA ILE A 153 -5.25 17.74 -0.52
C ILE A 153 -4.21 16.63 -0.29
N ILE A 154 -4.17 16.14 0.95
CA ILE A 154 -3.43 14.94 1.36
C ILE A 154 -4.42 13.93 1.93
N GLY A 155 -4.59 12.80 1.28
CA GLY A 155 -5.43 11.70 1.74
C GLY A 155 -4.62 10.70 2.59
N LEU A 156 -4.94 10.59 3.86
CA LEU A 156 -4.27 9.71 4.82
C LEU A 156 -5.01 8.37 4.93
N ARG A 157 -4.29 7.25 4.82
CA ARG A 157 -4.88 5.90 4.73
C ARG A 157 -5.27 5.27 6.08
N SER A 158 -5.00 5.94 7.20
CA SER A 158 -5.50 5.51 8.51
C SER A 158 -6.13 6.66 9.28
N LYS A 159 -7.14 6.34 10.08
CA LYS A 159 -7.82 7.31 10.96
C LYS A 159 -6.89 7.76 12.08
N GLU A 160 -5.99 6.89 12.52
CA GLU A 160 -4.96 7.20 13.52
C GLU A 160 -3.98 8.25 12.99
N ASN A 161 -3.49 8.07 11.76
CA ASN A 161 -2.62 9.04 11.11
C ASN A 161 -3.35 10.39 10.90
N LEU A 162 -4.63 10.35 10.51
CA LEU A 162 -5.46 11.55 10.40
C LEU A 162 -5.60 12.27 11.75
N SER A 163 -5.92 11.55 12.82
CA SER A 163 -6.08 12.15 14.16
C SER A 163 -4.78 12.78 14.65
N THR A 164 -3.65 12.13 14.37
CA THR A 164 -2.31 12.61 14.73
C THR A 164 -2.00 13.98 14.10
N TYR A 165 -2.38 14.20 12.83
CA TYR A 165 -1.99 15.41 12.10
C TYR A 165 -3.13 16.44 11.93
N ARG A 166 -4.36 16.18 12.39
CA ARG A 166 -5.52 17.06 12.23
C ARG A 166 -5.34 18.47 12.79
N GLY A 167 -4.58 18.64 13.86
CA GLY A 167 -4.24 19.95 14.43
C GLY A 167 -3.00 20.61 13.81
N VAL A 168 -2.31 19.92 12.88
CA VAL A 168 -1.05 20.36 12.28
C VAL A 168 -1.24 20.83 10.85
N LEU A 169 -2.05 20.12 10.09
CA LEU A 169 -2.35 20.36 8.68
C LEU A 169 -3.85 20.53 8.48
N ASN A 170 -4.25 21.52 7.67
CA ASN A 170 -5.66 21.81 7.38
C ASN A 170 -6.14 21.15 6.08
N ASN A 171 -5.22 20.62 5.27
CA ASN A 171 -5.46 20.07 3.94
C ASN A 171 -5.43 18.53 3.93
N ILE A 172 -5.71 17.90 5.05
CA ILE A 172 -5.73 16.44 5.19
C ILE A 172 -7.16 15.90 5.28
N CYS A 173 -7.36 14.72 4.68
CA CYS A 173 -8.59 13.95 4.81
C CYS A 173 -8.27 12.45 4.97
N TYR A 174 -9.26 11.68 5.43
CA TYR A 174 -9.15 10.22 5.40
C TYR A 174 -9.45 9.70 4.00
N ILE A 175 -8.64 8.78 3.51
CA ILE A 175 -8.94 7.93 2.36
C ILE A 175 -8.39 6.55 2.65
N PRO A 176 -9.15 5.46 2.46
CA PRO A 176 -8.64 4.12 2.66
C PRO A 176 -7.42 3.80 1.80
N ASP A 177 -6.69 2.73 2.11
CA ASP A 177 -5.58 2.28 1.28
C ASP A 177 -6.07 1.96 -0.15
N MET A 178 -5.29 2.33 -1.16
CA MET A 178 -5.66 2.14 -2.56
C MET A 178 -5.74 0.66 -2.97
N ALA A 179 -5.24 -0.25 -2.13
CA ALA A 179 -5.44 -1.68 -2.32
C ALA A 179 -6.92 -2.09 -2.34
N PHE A 180 -7.81 -1.32 -1.68
CA PHE A 180 -9.25 -1.58 -1.73
C PHE A 180 -9.90 -1.33 -3.11
N LEU A 181 -9.18 -0.72 -4.03
CA LEU A 181 -9.61 -0.57 -5.44
C LEU A 181 -9.27 -1.80 -6.30
N PHE A 182 -8.84 -2.92 -5.69
CA PHE A 182 -8.50 -4.16 -6.40
C PHE A 182 -9.63 -4.57 -7.37
N PRO A 183 -9.34 -4.74 -8.68
CA PRO A 183 -10.39 -4.89 -9.70
C PRO A 183 -11.12 -6.23 -9.65
N TYR A 184 -10.46 -7.29 -9.17
CA TYR A 184 -10.99 -8.66 -9.16
C TYR A 184 -11.70 -9.02 -7.85
N PHE A 185 -12.25 -8.03 -7.16
CA PHE A 185 -13.02 -8.21 -5.95
C PHE A 185 -14.36 -8.92 -6.27
N ASP A 186 -14.56 -10.11 -5.71
CA ASP A 186 -15.78 -10.93 -5.90
C ASP A 186 -16.22 -11.52 -4.56
N GLU A 187 -17.52 -11.40 -4.25
CA GLU A 187 -18.13 -11.98 -3.05
C GLU A 187 -17.96 -13.50 -2.96
N LYS A 188 -17.95 -14.19 -4.09
CA LYS A 188 -17.83 -15.66 -4.16
C LYS A 188 -16.55 -16.16 -3.51
N LYS A 189 -15.44 -15.39 -3.60
CA LYS A 189 -14.15 -15.74 -3.01
C LYS A 189 -14.19 -15.88 -1.49
N TYR A 190 -15.17 -15.23 -0.83
CA TYR A 190 -15.32 -15.27 0.63
C TYR A 190 -16.13 -16.49 1.13
N ARG A 191 -16.63 -17.32 0.21
CA ARG A 191 -17.47 -18.49 0.52
C ARG A 191 -16.75 -19.82 0.30
N CYS A 192 -15.53 -19.81 -0.23
CA CYS A 192 -14.77 -21.03 -0.50
C CYS A 192 -13.85 -21.35 0.68
N ASN A 193 -13.77 -22.62 1.08
CA ASN A 193 -12.84 -23.13 2.05
C ASN A 193 -11.79 -23.98 1.34
N HIS A 194 -10.52 -23.78 1.69
CA HIS A 194 -9.38 -24.40 1.02
C HIS A 194 -8.52 -25.24 1.98
N ASP A 195 -8.76 -25.13 3.31
CA ASP A 195 -7.99 -25.74 4.37
C ASP A 195 -6.48 -25.49 4.20
N LYS A 196 -6.17 -24.23 3.82
CA LYS A 196 -4.83 -23.79 3.47
C LYS A 196 -4.53 -22.39 3.96
N ILE A 197 -3.29 -22.17 4.42
CA ILE A 197 -2.85 -20.90 4.99
C ILE A 197 -1.58 -20.42 4.30
N ALA A 198 -1.45 -19.12 4.10
CA ALA A 198 -0.21 -18.49 3.66
C ALA A 198 0.49 -17.77 4.82
N LEU A 199 1.79 -17.97 4.94
CA LEU A 199 2.72 -17.18 5.75
C LEU A 199 3.57 -16.31 4.84
N SER A 200 3.75 -15.01 5.18
CA SER A 200 4.62 -14.13 4.42
C SER A 200 5.26 -13.10 5.33
N PHE A 201 6.55 -13.16 5.51
CA PHE A 201 7.26 -12.30 6.46
C PHE A 201 8.47 -11.62 5.82
N ARG A 202 8.73 -10.39 6.24
CA ARG A 202 10.02 -9.72 6.13
C ARG A 202 10.80 -9.89 7.43
N ASN A 203 12.10 -9.63 7.37
CA ASN A 203 12.98 -9.69 8.53
C ASN A 203 12.48 -8.82 9.69
N VAL A 204 12.54 -9.36 10.90
CA VAL A 204 12.13 -8.75 12.18
C VAL A 204 13.29 -8.77 13.17
N THR A 205 13.27 -7.84 14.12
CA THR A 205 14.26 -7.76 15.19
C THR A 205 14.07 -8.89 16.21
N GLU A 206 12.81 -9.23 16.52
CA GLU A 206 12.44 -10.27 17.50
C GLU A 206 12.33 -11.67 16.86
N TYR A 207 13.35 -12.06 16.06
CA TYR A 207 13.31 -13.29 15.27
C TYR A 207 12.97 -14.55 16.08
N ASN A 208 13.64 -14.76 17.22
CA ASN A 208 13.43 -15.97 18.04
C ASN A 208 12.00 -16.02 18.60
N VAL A 209 11.44 -14.88 19.01
CA VAL A 209 10.06 -14.80 19.50
C VAL A 209 9.09 -15.12 18.36
N LEU A 210 9.33 -14.60 17.16
CA LEU A 210 8.54 -14.94 15.97
C LEU A 210 8.54 -16.44 15.69
N ILE A 211 9.73 -17.08 15.70
CA ILE A 211 9.87 -18.52 15.46
C ILE A 211 9.06 -19.34 16.47
N ASP A 212 9.19 -19.05 17.75
CA ASP A 212 8.43 -19.77 18.80
C ASP A 212 6.91 -19.63 18.60
N LYS A 213 6.45 -18.44 18.23
CA LYS A 213 5.02 -18.22 17.95
C LYS A 213 4.56 -18.96 16.69
N LEU A 214 5.35 -18.91 15.62
CA LEU A 214 5.04 -19.63 14.39
C LEU A 214 5.03 -21.14 14.59
N LYS A 215 5.95 -21.72 15.37
CA LYS A 215 5.92 -23.14 15.72
C LYS A 215 4.63 -23.53 16.41
N ASN A 216 4.14 -22.74 17.37
CA ASN A 216 2.89 -23.02 18.05
C ASN A 216 1.67 -22.91 17.12
N ILE A 217 1.68 -21.95 16.18
CA ILE A 217 0.65 -21.80 15.15
C ILE A 217 0.67 -23.00 14.20
N LEU A 218 1.87 -23.39 13.71
CA LEU A 218 2.02 -24.50 12.78
C LEU A 218 1.60 -25.83 13.38
N ARG A 219 1.94 -26.12 14.65
CA ARG A 219 1.48 -27.33 15.37
C ARG A 219 -0.03 -27.40 15.42
N TYR A 220 -0.70 -26.30 15.78
CA TYR A 220 -2.17 -26.25 15.77
C TYR A 220 -2.75 -26.61 14.40
N PHE A 221 -2.19 -26.09 13.30
CA PHE A 221 -2.66 -26.39 11.95
C PHE A 221 -2.26 -27.79 11.47
N ASN A 222 -1.12 -28.30 11.92
CA ASN A 222 -0.70 -29.69 11.64
C ASN A 222 -1.68 -30.70 12.27
N ASP A 223 -2.12 -30.46 13.53
CA ASP A 223 -3.11 -31.28 14.22
C ASP A 223 -4.49 -31.27 13.56
N LYS A 224 -4.73 -30.33 12.65
CA LYS A 224 -5.96 -30.18 11.85
C LYS A 224 -5.77 -30.60 10.39
N GLU A 225 -4.61 -31.15 10.03
CA GLU A 225 -4.23 -31.51 8.65
C GLU A 225 -4.29 -30.34 7.66
N ILE A 226 -4.15 -29.09 8.15
CA ILE A 226 -4.18 -27.87 7.35
C ILE A 226 -2.79 -27.60 6.79
N HIS A 227 -2.72 -27.42 5.48
CA HIS A 227 -1.47 -27.12 4.79
C HIS A 227 -1.09 -25.62 4.91
N VAL A 228 0.20 -25.36 5.11
CA VAL A 228 0.74 -24.00 5.23
C VAL A 228 1.80 -23.75 4.18
N ASP A 229 1.60 -22.70 3.37
CA ASP A 229 2.61 -22.25 2.40
C ASP A 229 3.34 -21.02 2.94
N LEU A 230 4.66 -21.05 2.88
CA LEU A 230 5.51 -19.88 3.07
C LEU A 230 5.75 -19.23 1.70
N ILE A 231 5.27 -17.99 1.51
CA ILE A 231 5.30 -17.23 0.27
C ILE A 231 6.01 -15.89 0.46
N TYR A 232 6.47 -15.25 -0.62
CA TYR A 232 7.03 -13.89 -0.56
C TYR A 232 6.63 -13.08 -1.79
N GLN A 233 6.52 -11.75 -1.62
CA GLN A 233 6.16 -10.78 -2.67
C GLN A 233 7.31 -9.82 -3.03
N VAL A 234 8.37 -9.80 -2.26
CA VAL A 234 9.51 -8.89 -2.42
C VAL A 234 10.77 -9.73 -2.40
N GLU A 235 11.64 -9.56 -3.39
CA GLU A 235 12.83 -10.41 -3.55
C GLU A 235 13.75 -10.37 -2.32
N GLU A 236 13.83 -9.20 -1.63
CA GLU A 236 14.61 -9.06 -0.41
C GLU A 236 14.12 -9.95 0.74
N ASP A 237 12.87 -10.46 0.67
CA ASP A 237 12.31 -11.32 1.73
C ASP A 237 12.65 -12.79 1.52
N LYS A 238 13.11 -13.17 0.33
CA LYS A 238 13.39 -14.57 -0.02
C LYS A 238 14.32 -15.25 0.98
N SER A 239 15.48 -14.66 1.23
CA SER A 239 16.47 -15.19 2.17
C SER A 239 15.94 -15.34 3.59
N PHE A 240 15.06 -14.43 4.01
CA PHE A 240 14.41 -14.52 5.31
C PHE A 240 13.40 -15.66 5.36
N CYS A 241 12.61 -15.85 4.30
CA CYS A 241 11.66 -16.95 4.18
C CYS A 241 12.39 -18.33 4.12
N GLU A 242 13.50 -18.42 3.40
CA GLU A 242 14.34 -19.63 3.36
C GLU A 242 14.87 -19.99 4.78
N ARG A 243 15.33 -18.98 5.52
CA ARG A 243 15.74 -19.18 6.91
C ARG A 243 14.56 -19.62 7.79
N LEU A 244 13.39 -18.99 7.66
CA LEU A 244 12.18 -19.40 8.37
C LEU A 244 11.83 -20.86 8.09
N MET A 245 11.91 -21.30 6.82
CA MET A 245 11.64 -22.68 6.44
C MET A 245 12.55 -23.66 7.15
N CYS A 246 13.87 -23.36 7.21
CA CYS A 246 14.84 -24.20 7.90
C CYS A 246 14.58 -24.27 9.42
N ASP A 247 14.27 -23.15 10.05
CA ASP A 247 14.15 -23.08 11.53
C ASP A 247 12.79 -23.58 12.04
N LEU A 248 11.76 -23.57 11.20
CA LEU A 248 10.42 -24.08 11.54
C LEU A 248 10.31 -25.58 11.38
N ALA A 249 10.84 -26.16 10.28
CA ALA A 249 10.96 -27.58 9.98
C ALA A 249 9.72 -28.45 10.31
N GLU A 250 8.51 -27.93 10.05
CA GLU A 250 7.23 -28.63 10.34
C GLU A 250 6.72 -29.36 9.08
N ASN A 251 6.08 -30.52 9.23
CA ASN A 251 5.70 -31.42 8.14
C ASN A 251 4.62 -30.84 7.21
N ASN A 252 3.77 -29.96 7.74
CA ASN A 252 2.68 -29.32 6.97
C ASN A 252 3.09 -28.00 6.32
N LEU A 253 4.37 -27.60 6.42
CA LEU A 253 4.89 -26.37 5.86
C LEU A 253 5.61 -26.62 4.54
N SER A 254 5.28 -25.83 3.51
CA SER A 254 6.02 -25.81 2.24
C SER A 254 6.49 -24.40 1.88
N PHE A 255 7.65 -24.29 1.24
CA PHE A 255 8.16 -23.02 0.72
C PHE A 255 7.88 -22.91 -0.78
N LYS A 256 7.31 -21.77 -1.19
CA LYS A 256 7.10 -21.44 -2.59
C LYS A 256 8.31 -20.67 -3.12
N GLU A 257 9.17 -21.33 -3.88
CA GLU A 257 10.40 -20.76 -4.41
C GLU A 257 10.16 -19.58 -5.38
N LYS A 258 9.00 -19.55 -6.05
CA LYS A 258 8.63 -18.47 -6.95
C LYS A 258 8.01 -17.31 -6.17
N MET A 259 8.56 -16.13 -6.37
CA MET A 259 7.99 -14.89 -5.85
C MET A 259 6.57 -14.66 -6.42
N VAL A 260 5.64 -14.28 -5.58
CA VAL A 260 4.29 -13.87 -6.02
C VAL A 260 4.40 -12.56 -6.80
N ALA A 261 4.32 -12.64 -8.12
CA ALA A 261 4.38 -11.50 -9.01
C ALA A 261 3.02 -10.78 -9.09
N TYR A 262 3.01 -9.60 -9.74
CA TYR A 262 1.77 -8.86 -9.99
C TYR A 262 0.74 -9.68 -10.79
N SER A 263 1.19 -10.51 -11.74
CA SER A 263 0.33 -11.41 -12.54
C SER A 263 -0.26 -12.57 -11.74
N ASP A 264 0.29 -12.87 -10.58
CA ASP A 264 0.00 -14.09 -9.83
C ASP A 264 -0.80 -13.80 -8.54
N LEU A 265 -1.38 -12.58 -8.40
CA LEU A 265 -2.09 -12.17 -7.18
C LEU A 265 -3.34 -13.01 -6.87
N GLU A 266 -3.90 -13.68 -7.86
CA GLU A 266 -5.01 -14.63 -7.69
C GLU A 266 -4.60 -15.85 -6.84
N VAL A 267 -3.30 -16.11 -6.64
CA VAL A 267 -2.84 -17.19 -5.75
C VAL A 267 -3.41 -17.07 -4.34
N TYR A 268 -3.70 -15.84 -3.89
CA TYR A 268 -4.30 -15.61 -2.57
C TYR A 268 -5.72 -16.14 -2.42
N GLU A 269 -6.43 -16.42 -3.52
CA GLU A 269 -7.76 -17.05 -3.51
C GLU A 269 -7.71 -18.48 -2.94
N ASN A 270 -6.56 -19.13 -2.99
CA ASN A 270 -6.37 -20.50 -2.52
C ASN A 270 -6.12 -20.60 -1.01
N TYR A 271 -6.21 -19.50 -0.26
CA TYR A 271 -5.92 -19.51 1.16
C TYR A 271 -7.11 -19.05 2.00
N ASP A 272 -7.36 -19.75 3.09
CA ASP A 272 -8.35 -19.36 4.08
C ASP A 272 -7.89 -18.21 4.97
N MET A 273 -6.58 -18.16 5.21
CA MET A 273 -5.95 -17.16 6.05
C MET A 273 -4.58 -16.78 5.50
N VAL A 274 -4.22 -15.53 5.64
CA VAL A 274 -2.87 -15.00 5.35
C VAL A 274 -2.33 -14.37 6.62
N ILE A 275 -1.19 -14.88 7.12
CA ILE A 275 -0.52 -14.36 8.30
C ILE A 275 0.77 -13.65 7.85
N SER A 276 0.92 -12.37 8.17
CA SER A 276 2.02 -11.58 7.65
C SER A 276 2.35 -10.36 8.52
N ASN A 277 3.58 -9.85 8.35
CA ASN A 277 3.97 -8.50 8.80
C ASN A 277 4.13 -7.51 7.62
N ARG A 278 3.52 -7.83 6.46
CA ARG A 278 3.48 -6.96 5.27
C ARG A 278 2.05 -6.51 4.99
N LEU A 279 1.82 -5.17 5.05
CA LEU A 279 0.48 -4.59 4.88
C LEU A 279 -0.19 -5.02 3.58
N HIS A 280 0.48 -4.88 2.45
CA HIS A 280 -0.15 -5.17 1.15
C HIS A 280 -0.37 -6.68 0.92
N VAL A 281 0.46 -7.55 1.49
CA VAL A 281 0.19 -9.01 1.51
C VAL A 281 -1.14 -9.29 2.20
N LEU A 282 -1.35 -8.68 3.37
CA LEU A 282 -2.58 -8.82 4.15
C LEU A 282 -3.79 -8.24 3.43
N LEU A 283 -3.67 -7.04 2.86
CA LEU A 283 -4.78 -6.39 2.15
C LEU A 283 -5.15 -7.15 0.87
N ILE A 284 -4.16 -7.65 0.11
CA ILE A 284 -4.41 -8.46 -1.09
C ILE A 284 -5.08 -9.78 -0.70
N GLY A 285 -4.60 -10.44 0.36
CA GLY A 285 -5.26 -11.63 0.91
C GLY A 285 -6.72 -11.35 1.26
N ALA A 286 -6.99 -10.24 1.96
CA ALA A 286 -8.35 -9.82 2.29
C ALA A 286 -9.21 -9.58 1.05
N MET A 287 -8.68 -8.96 0.00
CA MET A 287 -9.39 -8.72 -1.26
C MET A 287 -9.68 -10.00 -2.05
N ASN A 288 -8.93 -11.06 -1.81
CA ASN A 288 -9.10 -12.38 -2.41
C ASN A 288 -9.85 -13.37 -1.50
N GLY A 289 -10.46 -12.93 -0.41
CA GLY A 289 -11.32 -13.74 0.44
C GLY A 289 -10.63 -14.43 1.62
N ALA A 290 -9.30 -14.28 1.77
CA ALA A 290 -8.57 -14.81 2.92
C ALA A 290 -8.75 -13.92 4.16
N ILE A 291 -8.68 -14.51 5.36
CA ILE A 291 -8.64 -13.78 6.62
C ILE A 291 -7.23 -13.17 6.76
N PRO A 292 -7.05 -11.84 6.75
CA PRO A 292 -5.76 -11.23 6.95
C PRO A 292 -5.43 -11.18 8.44
N TYR A 293 -4.34 -11.79 8.86
CA TYR A 293 -3.88 -11.70 10.25
C TYR A 293 -2.48 -11.07 10.33
N GLY A 294 -2.42 -9.87 10.89
CA GLY A 294 -1.16 -9.15 11.11
C GLY A 294 -0.42 -9.70 12.33
N LEU A 295 0.73 -10.34 12.14
CA LEU A 295 1.63 -10.71 13.21
C LEU A 295 2.84 -9.77 13.18
N ILE A 296 2.83 -8.71 14.00
CA ILE A 296 3.68 -7.54 13.88
C ILE A 296 4.59 -7.34 15.10
N SER A 297 5.73 -6.72 14.87
CA SER A 297 6.62 -6.22 15.92
C SER A 297 6.30 -4.76 16.28
N HIS A 298 6.96 -4.21 17.30
CA HIS A 298 6.87 -2.77 17.64
C HIS A 298 7.67 -1.87 16.69
N ASP A 299 8.24 -2.40 15.58
CA ASP A 299 8.93 -1.60 14.58
C ASP A 299 7.98 -0.56 13.97
N LYS A 300 8.47 0.68 13.84
CA LYS A 300 7.74 1.78 13.18
C LYS A 300 7.21 1.41 11.79
N LYS A 301 7.93 0.54 11.06
CA LYS A 301 7.53 0.07 9.72
C LYS A 301 6.30 -0.83 9.76
N GLU A 302 6.00 -1.48 10.88
CA GLU A 302 4.86 -2.38 11.05
C GLU A 302 3.67 -1.72 11.72
N LYS A 303 3.89 -0.61 12.46
CA LYS A 303 2.82 0.19 13.06
C LYS A 303 1.69 0.54 12.08
N LYS A 304 2.02 0.79 10.81
CA LYS A 304 1.04 1.06 9.76
C LYS A 304 -0.01 -0.06 9.59
N ILE A 305 0.34 -1.32 9.90
CA ILE A 305 -0.61 -2.44 9.86
C ILE A 305 -1.64 -2.27 10.96
N ALA A 306 -1.20 -2.02 12.20
CA ALA A 306 -2.10 -1.74 13.33
C ALA A 306 -3.02 -0.55 13.03
N ASP A 307 -2.47 0.55 12.50
CA ASP A 307 -3.21 1.79 12.22
C ASP A 307 -4.27 1.57 11.12
N VAL A 308 -3.93 0.88 10.02
CA VAL A 308 -4.88 0.57 8.95
C VAL A 308 -5.92 -0.43 9.42
N PHE A 309 -5.51 -1.52 10.09
CA PHE A 309 -6.41 -2.57 10.56
C PHE A 309 -7.42 -2.03 11.59
N SER A 310 -6.98 -1.21 12.53
CA SER A 310 -7.87 -0.53 13.49
C SER A 310 -8.84 0.43 12.82
N SER A 311 -8.47 0.99 11.65
CA SER A 311 -9.33 1.89 10.88
C SER A 311 -10.39 1.17 10.05
N VAL A 312 -10.09 -0.05 9.59
CA VAL A 312 -10.86 -0.78 8.58
C VAL A 312 -11.54 -2.02 9.13
N PHE A 313 -10.80 -2.87 9.86
CA PHE A 313 -11.28 -4.15 10.36
C PHE A 313 -11.59 -4.09 11.86
N SER A 314 -10.99 -4.98 12.61
CA SER A 314 -11.05 -4.99 14.05
C SER A 314 -9.66 -5.23 14.64
N CYS A 315 -9.46 -4.87 15.90
CA CYS A 315 -8.21 -5.17 16.61
C CYS A 315 -7.92 -6.67 16.77
N LYS A 316 -8.89 -7.55 16.52
CA LYS A 316 -8.70 -9.02 16.57
C LYS A 316 -7.94 -9.57 15.37
N LEU A 317 -7.80 -8.82 14.26
CA LEU A 317 -7.11 -9.25 13.05
C LEU A 317 -5.61 -8.91 13.03
N PHE A 318 -5.07 -8.45 14.13
CA PHE A 318 -3.62 -8.34 14.32
C PHE A 318 -3.23 -8.50 15.77
N SER A 319 -1.98 -8.89 16.02
CA SER A 319 -1.34 -8.86 17.33
C SER A 319 0.14 -8.54 17.21
N TYR A 320 0.69 -8.00 18.29
CA TYR A 320 2.14 -7.94 18.44
C TYR A 320 2.70 -9.33 18.72
N VAL A 321 3.88 -9.63 18.17
CA VAL A 321 4.49 -10.97 18.25
C VAL A 321 4.56 -11.47 19.70
N GLU A 322 4.98 -10.62 20.65
CA GLU A 322 5.09 -10.98 22.06
C GLU A 322 3.74 -11.39 22.68
N ASN A 323 2.67 -10.72 22.27
CA ASN A 323 1.33 -10.90 22.81
C ASN A 323 0.46 -11.86 21.97
N SER A 324 1.01 -12.44 20.91
CA SER A 324 0.25 -13.32 20.04
C SER A 324 -0.05 -14.66 20.70
N SER A 325 -1.27 -15.14 20.48
CA SER A 325 -1.75 -16.44 20.96
C SER A 325 -2.25 -17.27 19.79
N SER A 326 -1.78 -18.51 19.68
CA SER A 326 -2.31 -19.49 18.71
C SER A 326 -3.82 -19.71 18.91
N ALA A 327 -4.35 -19.56 20.12
CA ALA A 327 -5.77 -19.68 20.42
C ALA A 327 -6.62 -18.61 19.68
N VAL A 328 -6.12 -17.37 19.55
CA VAL A 328 -6.83 -16.31 18.78
C VAL A 328 -6.91 -16.69 17.31
N ILE A 329 -5.78 -17.14 16.73
CA ILE A 329 -5.72 -17.57 15.33
C ILE A 329 -6.62 -18.79 15.10
N ALA A 330 -6.60 -19.75 16.03
CA ALA A 330 -7.47 -20.92 16.03
C ALA A 330 -8.96 -20.54 16.03
N THR A 331 -9.35 -19.60 16.89
CA THR A 331 -10.74 -19.11 16.94
C THR A 331 -11.15 -18.44 15.64
N LEU A 332 -10.31 -17.54 15.08
CA LEU A 332 -10.58 -16.90 13.80
C LEU A 332 -10.73 -17.90 12.64
N PHE A 333 -9.93 -18.97 12.67
CA PHE A 333 -10.00 -20.02 11.66
C PHE A 333 -11.22 -20.91 11.82
N CYS A 334 -11.62 -21.26 13.05
CA CYS A 334 -12.85 -22.00 13.32
C CYS A 334 -14.11 -21.21 12.94
N GLU A 335 -14.10 -19.89 13.13
CA GLU A 335 -15.21 -18.98 12.80
C GLU A 335 -15.06 -18.38 11.39
N ARG A 336 -14.25 -18.97 10.52
CA ARG A 336 -13.79 -18.36 9.26
C ARG A 336 -14.91 -17.82 8.38
N ASP A 337 -16.05 -18.48 8.29
CA ASP A 337 -17.17 -18.04 7.44
C ASP A 337 -17.78 -16.73 7.95
N SER A 338 -17.97 -16.62 9.27
CA SER A 338 -18.46 -15.39 9.92
C SER A 338 -17.45 -14.25 9.78
N VAL A 339 -16.17 -14.56 10.02
CA VAL A 339 -15.06 -13.58 9.94
C VAL A 339 -14.93 -13.07 8.50
N ARG A 340 -14.95 -13.94 7.50
CA ARG A 340 -14.91 -13.57 6.08
C ARG A 340 -16.09 -12.71 5.66
N SER A 341 -17.31 -13.05 6.10
CA SER A 341 -18.50 -12.24 5.85
C SER A 341 -18.33 -10.81 6.40
N GLN A 342 -17.74 -10.67 7.59
CA GLN A 342 -17.47 -9.36 8.16
C GLN A 342 -16.36 -8.60 7.41
N ILE A 343 -15.30 -9.31 6.98
CA ILE A 343 -14.22 -8.74 6.15
C ILE A 343 -14.79 -8.22 4.84
N TYR A 344 -15.61 -9.02 4.15
CA TYR A 344 -16.28 -8.61 2.91
C TYR A 344 -17.05 -7.30 3.08
N LYS A 345 -17.90 -7.20 4.12
CA LYS A 345 -18.66 -5.98 4.41
C LYS A 345 -17.73 -4.78 4.62
N ASN A 346 -16.65 -4.95 5.39
CA ASN A 346 -15.69 -3.89 5.65
C ASN A 346 -14.99 -3.45 4.37
N VAL A 347 -14.56 -4.40 3.54
CA VAL A 347 -13.91 -4.12 2.24
C VAL A 347 -14.86 -3.34 1.33
N CYS A 348 -16.14 -3.75 1.21
CA CYS A 348 -17.14 -3.02 0.43
C CYS A 348 -17.28 -1.56 0.89
N VAL A 349 -17.34 -1.33 2.21
CA VAL A 349 -17.43 0.03 2.77
C VAL A 349 -16.20 0.86 2.41
N GLN A 350 -14.99 0.32 2.54
CA GLN A 350 -13.76 1.05 2.23
C GLN A 350 -13.62 1.34 0.73
N ARG A 351 -13.94 0.37 -0.11
CA ARG A 351 -13.94 0.52 -1.57
C ARG A 351 -14.89 1.63 -2.00
N ASN A 352 -16.16 1.55 -1.58
CA ASN A 352 -17.16 2.57 -1.91
C ASN A 352 -16.75 3.96 -1.40
N TYR A 353 -16.07 4.03 -0.26
CA TYR A 353 -15.57 5.30 0.26
C TYR A 353 -14.45 5.87 -0.61
N CYS A 354 -13.46 5.04 -1.04
CA CYS A 354 -12.42 5.44 -1.96
C CYS A 354 -13.00 5.98 -3.27
N GLU A 355 -13.88 5.20 -3.92
CA GLU A 355 -14.48 5.54 -5.21
C GLU A 355 -15.24 6.87 -5.13
N ARG A 356 -16.13 7.04 -4.14
CA ARG A 356 -16.90 8.28 -3.94
C ARG A 356 -16.03 9.50 -3.63
N LEU A 357 -14.96 9.32 -2.86
CA LEU A 357 -14.07 10.44 -2.55
C LEU A 357 -13.30 10.87 -3.81
N ILE A 358 -12.77 9.91 -4.57
CA ILE A 358 -12.05 10.18 -5.82
C ILE A 358 -13.00 10.86 -6.82
N GLU A 359 -14.21 10.36 -6.99
CA GLU A 359 -15.25 10.98 -7.81
C GLU A 359 -15.47 12.45 -7.45
N ARG A 360 -15.67 12.75 -6.16
CA ARG A 360 -15.89 14.15 -5.67
C ARG A 360 -14.69 15.06 -5.87
N LEU A 361 -13.48 14.50 -5.89
CA LEU A 361 -12.26 15.29 -6.06
C LEU A 361 -12.02 15.68 -7.52
N PHE A 362 -12.54 14.90 -8.46
CA PHE A 362 -12.35 15.11 -9.89
C PHE A 362 -13.58 15.61 -10.66
N ASN A 363 -14.74 15.65 -10.02
CA ASN A 363 -15.95 16.32 -10.51
C ASN A 363 -16.11 17.70 -9.87
#